data_be88e8a42344594a943bd5946fc5c08c
#
_entry.id   be88e8a42344594a943bd5946fc5c08c
#
_cell.length_a   1.000
_cell.length_b   1.000
_cell.length_c   1.000
_cell.angle_alpha   90.00
_cell.angle_beta   90.00
_cell.angle_gamma   90.00
#
_symmetry.space_group_name_H-M   'P 1'
#
loop_
_entity.id
_entity.type
_entity.pdbx_description
1 polymer ?
#
loop_
_entity_poly.entity_id
_entity_poly.type
_entity_poly.pdbx_seq_one_letter_code
_entity_poly.pdbx_strand_id
1 'polypeptide(L)'
;MAQGAGAALLEEISYGADGQLLSGSFIDYLIPTAADVPLVELLHLHTPSTVHELGTKGAGEGGTIGATAAIANAVADALSATDAVLPFSPERVLALVERGQR
;
A
#
# COMPACT_ATOMS: atom_id res chain seq x y z
N MET A 1 -1.24 2.55 8.68
CA MET A 1 -1.31 3.47 7.51
C MET A 1 0.01 3.49 6.74
N ALA A 2 1.13 3.96 7.30
CA ALA A 2 2.43 4.02 6.60
C ALA A 2 2.87 2.69 5.98
N GLN A 3 2.78 1.59 6.71
CA GLN A 3 3.08 0.26 6.21
C GLN A 3 2.19 -0.13 5.01
N GLY A 4 0.89 0.19 5.06
CA GLY A 4 -0.02 -0.07 3.93
C GLY A 4 0.29 0.80 2.71
N ALA A 5 0.75 2.03 2.91
CA ALA A 5 1.23 2.89 1.83
C ALA A 5 2.52 2.33 1.21
N GLY A 6 3.46 1.87 2.03
CA GLY A 6 4.67 1.21 1.55
C GLY A 6 4.36 0.01 0.67
N ALA A 7 3.50 -0.89 1.15
CA ALA A 7 3.08 -2.06 0.40
C ALA A 7 2.34 -1.73 -0.91
N ALA A 8 1.63 -0.60 -0.95
CA ALA A 8 0.91 -0.17 -2.15
C ALA A 8 1.80 0.51 -3.19
N LEU A 9 2.83 1.25 -2.78
CA LEU A 9 3.54 2.20 -3.63
C LEU A 9 5.04 1.92 -3.81
N LEU A 10 5.70 1.25 -2.85
CA LEU A 10 7.16 1.22 -2.78
C LEU A 10 7.74 -0.19 -2.63
N GLU A 11 7.18 -1.00 -1.72
CA GLU A 11 7.80 -2.25 -1.29
C GLU A 11 7.63 -3.36 -2.33
N GLU A 12 8.73 -3.82 -2.90
CA GLU A 12 8.73 -4.91 -3.87
C GLU A 12 9.93 -5.84 -3.66
N ILE A 13 9.65 -7.14 -3.61
CA ILE A 13 10.68 -8.17 -3.70
C ILE A 13 10.84 -8.54 -5.16
N SER A 14 12.04 -8.34 -5.71
CA SER A 14 12.36 -8.62 -7.10
C SER A 14 13.49 -9.63 -7.21
N TYR A 15 13.41 -10.47 -8.24
CA TYR A 15 14.40 -11.50 -8.54
C TYR A 15 14.90 -11.35 -9.98
N GLY A 16 16.17 -11.62 -10.19
CA GLY A 16 16.76 -11.75 -11.52
C GLY A 16 16.28 -13.01 -12.26
N ALA A 17 16.55 -13.07 -13.53
CA ALA A 17 16.21 -14.23 -14.38
C ALA A 17 16.88 -15.54 -13.91
N ASP A 18 17.99 -15.44 -13.20
CA ASP A 18 18.75 -16.53 -12.59
C ASP A 18 18.24 -16.91 -11.18
N GLY A 19 17.18 -16.24 -10.66
CA GLY A 19 16.64 -16.43 -9.34
C GLY A 19 17.38 -15.68 -8.24
N GLN A 20 18.37 -14.85 -8.56
CA GLN A 20 19.06 -14.03 -7.57
C GLN A 20 18.14 -12.94 -7.04
N LEU A 21 18.08 -12.75 -5.71
CA LEU A 21 17.36 -11.66 -5.08
C LEU A 21 18.03 -10.32 -5.43
N LEU A 22 17.28 -9.43 -6.07
CA LEU A 22 17.74 -8.10 -6.47
C LEU A 22 17.43 -7.04 -5.40
N SER A 23 16.30 -7.14 -4.72
CA SER A 23 15.89 -6.22 -3.65
C SER A 23 16.43 -6.64 -2.27
N GLY A 24 17.71 -6.94 -2.18
CA GLY A 24 18.37 -7.46 -0.97
C GLY A 24 18.84 -6.39 0.02
N SER A 25 18.68 -5.12 -0.28
CA SER A 25 19.07 -3.99 0.58
C SER A 25 17.97 -2.94 0.64
N PHE A 26 18.03 -2.02 1.62
CA PHE A 26 17.09 -0.90 1.71
C PHE A 26 17.28 0.20 0.64
N ILE A 27 18.28 0.04 -0.24
CA ILE A 27 18.41 0.87 -1.44
C ILE A 27 17.44 0.37 -2.51
N ASP A 28 17.23 -0.94 -2.57
CA ASP A 28 16.42 -1.60 -3.58
C ASP A 28 15.01 -1.94 -3.06
N TYR A 29 14.92 -2.40 -1.80
CA TYR A 29 13.64 -2.61 -1.10
C TYR A 29 13.27 -1.34 -0.35
N LEU A 30 12.43 -0.52 -0.96
CA LEU A 30 12.08 0.79 -0.44
C LEU A 30 11.06 0.68 0.70
N ILE A 31 11.39 1.25 1.86
CA ILE A 31 10.45 1.42 2.97
C ILE A 31 10.04 2.90 3.02
N PRO A 32 8.76 3.22 3.23
CA PRO A 32 8.32 4.60 3.31
C PRO A 32 9.00 5.33 4.47
N THR A 33 9.53 6.50 4.19
CA THR A 33 10.07 7.43 5.19
C THR A 33 8.98 8.35 5.73
N ALA A 34 9.29 9.14 6.76
CA ALA A 34 8.35 10.13 7.28
C ALA A 34 7.97 11.21 6.25
N ALA A 35 8.79 11.42 5.22
CA ALA A 35 8.51 12.35 4.14
C ALA A 35 7.52 11.80 3.10
N ASP A 36 7.42 10.48 2.99
CA ASP A 36 6.56 9.81 2.03
C ASP A 36 5.12 9.63 2.54
N VAL A 37 4.91 9.80 3.84
CA VAL A 37 3.59 9.61 4.47
C VAL A 37 2.96 10.97 4.78
N PRO A 38 1.81 11.30 4.19
CA PRO A 38 1.14 12.57 4.46
C PRO A 38 0.57 12.60 5.89
N LEU A 39 0.21 13.80 6.34
CA LEU A 39 -0.57 13.94 7.57
C LEU A 39 -1.92 13.23 7.40
N VAL A 40 -2.22 12.34 8.33
CA VAL A 40 -3.43 11.51 8.29
C VAL A 40 -4.42 12.01 9.34
N GLU A 41 -5.62 12.32 8.93
CA GLU A 41 -6.74 12.56 9.83
C GLU A 41 -7.27 11.23 10.35
N LEU A 42 -7.39 11.10 11.68
CA LEU A 42 -7.84 9.88 12.33
C LEU A 42 -9.29 10.01 12.76
N LEU A 43 -10.13 9.13 12.22
CA LEU A 43 -11.53 9.00 12.63
C LEU A 43 -11.74 7.62 13.27
N HIS A 44 -12.46 7.60 14.39
CA HIS A 44 -12.76 6.38 15.13
C HIS A 44 -14.24 6.05 15.06
N LEU A 45 -14.57 4.89 14.49
CA LEU A 45 -15.91 4.31 14.54
C LEU A 45 -15.94 3.26 15.64
N HIS A 46 -16.78 3.49 16.65
CA HIS A 46 -16.93 2.59 17.79
C HIS A 46 -17.94 1.49 17.50
N THR A 47 -17.48 0.26 17.47
CA THR A 47 -18.32 -0.94 17.40
C THR A 47 -17.89 -1.91 18.50
N PRO A 48 -18.34 -1.71 19.77
CA PRO A 48 -17.91 -2.54 20.88
C PRO A 48 -18.24 -4.03 20.65
N SER A 49 -17.38 -4.90 21.17
CA SER A 49 -17.68 -6.33 21.22
C SER A 49 -18.82 -6.60 22.20
N THR A 50 -19.70 -7.52 21.86
CA THR A 50 -20.76 -8.00 22.74
C THR A 50 -20.35 -9.25 23.53
N VAL A 51 -19.13 -9.75 23.33
CA VAL A 51 -18.64 -11.01 23.90
C VAL A 51 -18.18 -10.85 25.35
N HIS A 52 -17.73 -9.65 25.74
CA HIS A 52 -17.26 -9.36 27.09
C HIS A 52 -17.55 -7.91 27.50
N GLU A 53 -17.55 -7.68 28.82
CA GLU A 53 -17.98 -6.43 29.44
C GLU A 53 -17.20 -5.19 29.00
N LEU A 54 -15.89 -5.32 28.72
CA LEU A 54 -15.05 -4.20 28.28
C LEU A 54 -15.28 -3.78 26.83
N GLY A 55 -15.98 -4.60 26.03
CA GLY A 55 -16.24 -4.30 24.63
C GLY A 55 -14.99 -4.22 23.73
N THR A 56 -13.83 -4.64 24.21
CA THR A 56 -12.55 -4.52 23.49
C THR A 56 -12.48 -5.48 22.31
N LYS A 57 -11.70 -5.10 21.29
CA LYS A 57 -11.39 -5.89 20.10
C LYS A 57 -9.91 -5.81 19.79
N GLY A 58 -9.37 -6.85 19.16
CA GLY A 58 -8.03 -6.80 18.58
C GLY A 58 -8.00 -5.82 17.40
N ALA A 59 -7.03 -4.93 17.37
CA ALA A 59 -6.89 -3.91 16.33
C ALA A 59 -5.42 -3.68 15.90
N GLY A 60 -4.53 -4.65 16.14
CA GLY A 60 -3.09 -4.52 15.84
C GLY A 60 -2.81 -4.19 14.38
N GLU A 61 -3.53 -4.80 13.45
CA GLU A 61 -3.36 -4.60 12.01
C GLU A 61 -4.45 -3.74 11.36
N GLY A 62 -5.39 -3.22 12.15
CA GLY A 62 -6.56 -2.48 11.64
C GLY A 62 -6.21 -1.29 10.76
N GLY A 63 -5.09 -0.62 11.03
CA GLY A 63 -4.61 0.49 10.20
C GLY A 63 -3.89 0.09 8.92
N THR A 64 -3.57 -1.19 8.73
CA THR A 64 -2.82 -1.69 7.57
C THR A 64 -3.72 -2.40 6.56
N ILE A 65 -4.66 -3.19 7.05
CA ILE A 65 -5.50 -4.09 6.21
C ILE A 65 -6.21 -3.33 5.09
N GLY A 66 -6.85 -2.21 5.38
CA GLY A 66 -7.59 -1.43 4.39
C GLY A 66 -6.75 -0.44 3.59
N ALA A 67 -5.58 -0.04 4.10
CA ALA A 67 -4.80 1.05 3.53
C ALA A 67 -4.24 0.71 2.15
N THR A 68 -3.67 -0.47 1.98
CA THR A 68 -3.12 -0.93 0.70
C THR A 68 -4.17 -0.95 -0.39
N ALA A 69 -5.34 -1.55 -0.11
CA ALA A 69 -6.44 -1.63 -1.06
C ALA A 69 -7.04 -0.25 -1.37
N ALA A 70 -7.17 0.63 -0.36
CA ALA A 70 -7.70 1.97 -0.55
C ALA A 70 -6.80 2.82 -1.48
N ILE A 71 -5.48 2.76 -1.28
CA ILE A 71 -4.51 3.45 -2.14
C ILE A 71 -4.54 2.84 -3.55
N ALA A 72 -4.55 1.51 -3.65
CA ALA A 72 -4.61 0.83 -4.94
C ALA A 72 -5.85 1.24 -5.75
N ASN A 73 -7.01 1.26 -5.11
CA ASN A 73 -8.25 1.68 -5.76
C ASN A 73 -8.21 3.15 -6.19
N ALA A 74 -7.65 4.03 -5.35
CA ALA A 74 -7.52 5.45 -5.68
C ALA A 74 -6.61 5.69 -6.88
N VAL A 75 -5.47 4.99 -6.96
CA VAL A 75 -4.55 5.08 -8.11
C VAL A 75 -5.20 4.50 -9.36
N ALA A 76 -5.84 3.33 -9.26
CA ALA A 76 -6.53 2.70 -10.38
C ALA A 76 -7.67 3.58 -10.92
N ASP A 77 -8.45 4.20 -10.06
CA ASP A 77 -9.51 5.14 -10.43
C ASP A 77 -8.95 6.38 -11.14
N ALA A 78 -7.92 7.00 -10.55
CA ALA A 78 -7.27 8.18 -11.14
C ALA A 78 -6.68 7.93 -12.53
N LEU A 79 -6.22 6.71 -12.79
CA LEU A 79 -5.60 6.32 -14.07
C LEU A 79 -6.57 5.58 -15.00
N SER A 80 -7.82 5.33 -14.56
CA SER A 80 -8.78 4.48 -15.26
C SER A 80 -8.20 3.09 -15.61
N ALA A 81 -7.35 2.56 -14.73
CA ALA A 81 -6.65 1.29 -14.93
C ALA A 81 -7.46 0.12 -14.36
N THR A 82 -7.72 -0.90 -15.19
CA THR A 82 -8.49 -2.10 -14.81
C THR A 82 -7.61 -3.31 -14.51
N ASP A 83 -6.35 -3.28 -14.92
CA ASP A 83 -5.38 -4.40 -14.84
C ASP A 83 -4.14 -4.05 -14.00
N ALA A 84 -4.30 -3.15 -13.06
CA ALA A 84 -3.20 -2.64 -12.26
C ALA A 84 -2.70 -3.67 -11.22
N VAL A 85 -1.41 -3.81 -11.11
CA VAL A 85 -0.71 -4.74 -10.19
C VAL A 85 0.14 -3.97 -9.21
N LEU A 86 0.07 -4.33 -7.93
CA LEU A 86 0.88 -3.75 -6.85
C LEU A 86 2.36 -4.23 -6.92
N PRO A 87 3.27 -3.42 -6.37
CA PRO A 87 3.08 -2.04 -5.93
C PRO A 87 2.95 -1.08 -7.11
N PHE A 88 2.26 0.04 -6.92
CA PHE A 88 2.23 1.15 -7.87
C PHE A 88 3.50 1.97 -7.77
N SER A 89 4.65 1.37 -8.07
CA SER A 89 5.90 2.11 -8.13
C SER A 89 5.82 3.25 -9.16
N PRO A 90 6.61 4.32 -9.01
CA PRO A 90 6.61 5.44 -9.95
C PRO A 90 6.76 5.00 -11.42
N GLU A 91 7.58 3.99 -11.66
CA GLU A 91 7.79 3.40 -12.98
C GLU A 91 6.53 2.72 -13.53
N ARG A 92 5.83 1.95 -12.69
CA ARG A 92 4.56 1.30 -13.08
C ARG A 92 3.45 2.31 -13.32
N VAL A 93 3.36 3.34 -12.47
CA VAL A 93 2.40 4.44 -12.67
C VAL A 93 2.66 5.15 -14.00
N LEU A 94 3.91 5.47 -14.31
CA LEU A 94 4.28 6.09 -15.58
C LEU A 94 3.87 5.22 -16.76
N ALA A 95 4.15 3.92 -16.71
CA ALA A 95 3.77 2.98 -17.77
C ALA A 95 2.25 2.89 -17.96
N LEU A 96 1.46 3.00 -16.89
CA LEU A 96 0.00 3.04 -16.98
C LEU A 96 -0.50 4.34 -17.62
N VAL A 97 0.07 5.48 -17.26
CA VAL A 97 -0.26 6.78 -17.87
C VAL A 97 0.02 6.77 -19.38
N GLU A 98 1.17 6.26 -19.79
CA GLU A 98 1.55 6.17 -21.21
C GLU A 98 0.64 5.24 -22.02
N ARG A 99 0.11 4.18 -21.42
CA ARG A 99 -0.88 3.29 -22.06
C ARG A 99 -2.24 3.96 -22.23
N GLY A 100 -2.66 4.74 -21.23
CA GLY A 100 -3.96 5.43 -21.27
C GLY A 100 -4.00 6.60 -22.26
N GLN A 101 -2.85 7.05 -22.77
CA GLN A 101 -2.73 8.12 -23.77
C GLN A 101 -2.77 7.62 -25.24
N ARG A 102 -2.82 6.30 -25.45
CA ARG A 102 -2.88 5.67 -26.78
C ARG A 102 -4.30 5.22 -27.09
#